data_5c9cf7a8fc646bce4b8fab212e6a1835
#
_entry.id   5c9cf7a8fc646bce4b8fab212e6a1835
#
_cell.length_a   1.000
_cell.length_b   1.000
_cell.length_c   1.000
_cell.angle_alpha   90.00
_cell.angle_beta   90.00
_cell.angle_gamma   90.00
#
_symmetry.space_group_name_H-M   'P 1'
#
loop_
_entity.id
_entity.type
_entity.pdbx_description
1 polymer ?
#
loop_
_entity_poly.entity_id
_entity_poly.type
_entity_poly.pdbx_seq_one_letter_code
_entity_poly.pdbx_strand_id
1 'polypeptide(L)'
;MATLSLNKSYMAQKWPFVPVRKEGERVRAGDTIGTVKELHFVHKIMVPFGEPSEVELTSIQQGEFAVNEPVASVRDAAGRRRELTVSQMWPVRRQLPERLLRRGLCERRYPIEPLTTTIRLVDTFFPVALGGTACIPGPFGAGKTVLQGLMARYSMADVVIQVACGERAGEVLETISDFATMPDPRGGLLMERTVVICNTSSMPVAAREASIYMGITLGEYYRQMGLNVLLIADSTSRWAQAMRETSGRLEEIPGDEGFPAYLDSAIKGAYERAGMLQTNDGSVGSLTMIGTVSPAGGNFDEPVTQSTLGTVKTFLGLSSARAYKRFYPAVDPLISWSRYRDQLRPYFEQHLQPGWTDAVRDLSQLLHDGDSIYQMMQVTGEEGITLADYVTYQKSLFLDMIYLQQDAYDKVDESVPLDRQKETFALVRGLIRRDYAFADKEEAHRFFTLLTGLFKNLNYTARSAPEYTAHLGQIEELVKTLGRSSALAPEAKVASNGSTSSSLPRQITERAAAQV
;
A
#
# COMPACT_ATOMS: atom_id res chain seq x y z
N MET A 1 12.61 -28.23 10.33
CA MET A 1 11.24 -28.51 9.87
C MET A 1 10.28 -27.93 10.88
N ALA A 2 9.63 -26.81 10.58
CA ALA A 2 8.54 -26.32 11.40
C ALA A 2 7.31 -27.15 11.05
N THR A 3 6.96 -28.10 11.87
CA THR A 3 5.73 -28.85 11.77
C THR A 3 4.65 -27.97 12.39
N LEU A 4 3.82 -27.33 11.57
CA LEU A 4 2.54 -26.79 12.03
C LEU A 4 1.75 -27.97 12.61
N SER A 5 1.59 -28.03 13.93
CA SER A 5 0.60 -28.91 14.53
C SER A 5 -0.78 -28.30 14.24
N LEU A 6 -1.32 -28.60 13.06
CA LEU A 6 -2.72 -28.38 12.79
C LEU A 6 -3.52 -29.08 13.89
N ASN A 7 -4.42 -28.37 14.52
CA ASN A 7 -5.30 -28.94 15.56
C ASN A 7 -5.94 -30.21 15.00
N LYS A 8 -5.90 -31.33 15.71
CA LYS A 8 -6.41 -32.64 15.25
C LYS A 8 -7.86 -32.56 14.73
N SER A 9 -8.66 -31.62 15.24
CA SER A 9 -10.01 -31.37 14.76
C SER A 9 -10.06 -30.84 13.32
N TYR A 10 -9.13 -29.98 12.92
CA TYR A 10 -9.05 -29.47 11.53
C TYR A 10 -8.63 -30.54 10.53
N MET A 11 -7.75 -31.48 10.92
CA MET A 11 -7.30 -32.56 10.07
C MET A 11 -8.42 -33.60 9.82
N ALA A 12 -9.38 -33.69 10.73
CA ALA A 12 -10.53 -34.59 10.61
C ALA A 12 -11.75 -33.94 9.94
N GLN A 13 -11.74 -32.61 9.76
CA GLN A 13 -12.82 -31.89 9.07
C GLN A 13 -12.89 -32.33 7.62
N LYS A 14 -14.09 -32.66 7.16
CA LYS A 14 -14.36 -33.01 5.78
C LYS A 14 -14.79 -31.81 4.98
N TRP A 15 -14.33 -31.74 3.75
CA TRP A 15 -14.57 -30.64 2.82
C TRP A 15 -15.26 -31.15 1.56
N PRO A 16 -16.32 -30.48 1.08
CA PRO A 16 -17.03 -30.88 -0.14
C PRO A 16 -16.16 -30.56 -1.36
N PHE A 17 -15.51 -31.58 -1.92
CA PHE A 17 -14.73 -31.46 -3.14
C PHE A 17 -15.60 -31.69 -4.38
N VAL A 18 -15.55 -30.74 -5.30
CA VAL A 18 -16.25 -30.78 -6.59
C VAL A 18 -15.21 -30.82 -7.71
N PRO A 19 -15.13 -31.91 -8.50
CA PRO A 19 -14.18 -32.02 -9.60
C PRO A 19 -14.54 -31.07 -10.74
N VAL A 20 -13.52 -30.46 -11.34
CA VAL A 20 -13.61 -29.60 -12.54
C VAL A 20 -13.05 -30.32 -13.77
N ARG A 21 -12.23 -31.36 -13.57
CA ARG A 21 -11.62 -32.19 -14.60
C ARG A 21 -12.26 -33.58 -14.61
N LYS A 22 -12.05 -34.30 -15.72
CA LYS A 22 -12.56 -35.66 -15.89
C LYS A 22 -11.43 -36.69 -15.93
N GLU A 23 -11.76 -37.93 -15.66
CA GLU A 23 -10.84 -39.07 -15.85
C GLU A 23 -10.36 -39.14 -17.30
N GLY A 24 -9.08 -39.48 -17.51
CA GLY A 24 -8.41 -39.53 -18.81
C GLY A 24 -7.86 -38.17 -19.27
N GLU A 25 -8.19 -37.05 -18.63
CA GLU A 25 -7.61 -35.75 -18.99
C GLU A 25 -6.13 -35.67 -18.57
N ARG A 26 -5.35 -34.97 -19.37
CA ARG A 26 -3.96 -34.65 -19.05
C ARG A 26 -3.91 -33.31 -18.32
N VAL A 27 -3.18 -33.29 -17.24
CA VAL A 27 -3.04 -32.12 -16.36
C VAL A 27 -1.57 -31.87 -16.04
N ARG A 28 -1.24 -30.62 -15.78
CA ARG A 28 0.12 -30.14 -15.47
C ARG A 28 0.16 -29.48 -14.10
N ALA A 29 1.36 -29.27 -13.58
CA ALA A 29 1.55 -28.54 -12.33
C ALA A 29 0.79 -27.20 -12.34
N GLY A 30 0.02 -26.94 -11.30
CA GLY A 30 -0.79 -25.73 -11.17
C GLY A 30 -2.16 -25.77 -11.86
N ASP A 31 -2.49 -26.80 -12.63
CA ASP A 31 -3.82 -26.95 -13.20
C ASP A 31 -4.84 -27.26 -12.11
N THR A 32 -5.99 -26.61 -12.15
CA THR A 32 -7.10 -26.85 -11.21
C THR A 32 -7.78 -28.18 -11.55
N ILE A 33 -7.83 -29.11 -10.59
CA ILE A 33 -8.50 -30.39 -10.72
C ILE A 33 -9.92 -30.38 -10.13
N GLY A 34 -10.16 -29.56 -9.13
CA GLY A 34 -11.45 -29.42 -8.47
C GLY A 34 -11.47 -28.20 -7.57
N THR A 35 -12.59 -28.00 -6.92
CA THR A 35 -12.84 -26.85 -6.04
C THR A 35 -13.45 -27.29 -4.71
N VAL A 36 -13.16 -26.50 -3.69
CA VAL A 36 -13.77 -26.58 -2.36
C VAL A 36 -14.31 -25.20 -2.00
N LYS A 37 -15.53 -25.12 -1.50
CA LYS A 37 -16.08 -23.86 -1.01
C LYS A 37 -15.51 -23.57 0.37
N GLU A 38 -14.79 -22.46 0.51
CA GLU A 38 -14.19 -21.99 1.74
C GLU A 38 -14.70 -20.57 2.04
N LEU A 39 -15.57 -20.43 3.04
CA LEU A 39 -16.18 -19.14 3.46
C LEU A 39 -16.67 -18.28 2.27
N HIS A 40 -15.91 -17.22 1.92
CA HIS A 40 -16.29 -16.23 0.91
C HIS A 40 -15.71 -16.50 -0.49
N PHE A 41 -14.80 -17.46 -0.64
CA PHE A 41 -14.19 -17.76 -1.94
C PHE A 41 -14.17 -19.24 -2.26
N VAL A 42 -13.97 -19.53 -3.53
CA VAL A 42 -13.86 -20.91 -4.04
C VAL A 42 -12.37 -21.28 -4.07
N HIS A 43 -11.98 -22.18 -3.17
CA HIS A 43 -10.62 -22.69 -3.09
C HIS A 43 -10.37 -23.68 -4.24
N LYS A 44 -9.42 -23.34 -5.11
CA LYS A 44 -9.01 -24.21 -6.22
C LYS A 44 -8.00 -25.24 -5.73
N ILE A 45 -8.33 -26.51 -5.90
CA ILE A 45 -7.39 -27.60 -5.64
C ILE A 45 -6.59 -27.86 -6.90
N MET A 46 -5.29 -27.66 -6.83
CA MET A 46 -4.39 -27.66 -7.97
C MET A 46 -3.45 -28.86 -7.93
N VAL A 47 -3.05 -29.32 -9.12
CA VAL A 47 -1.98 -30.31 -9.27
C VAL A 47 -0.72 -29.78 -8.59
N PRO A 48 -0.03 -30.58 -7.76
CA PRO A 48 1.14 -30.13 -7.02
C PRO A 48 2.18 -29.43 -7.90
N PHE A 49 2.67 -28.27 -7.45
CA PHE A 49 3.62 -27.45 -8.22
C PHE A 49 4.96 -28.13 -8.47
N GLY A 50 5.27 -29.15 -7.67
CA GLY A 50 6.45 -29.99 -7.83
C GLY A 50 6.36 -31.02 -8.94
N GLU A 51 5.19 -31.19 -9.60
CA GLU A 51 5.00 -32.16 -10.67
C GLU A 51 5.90 -31.86 -11.87
N PRO A 52 6.80 -32.78 -12.25
CA PRO A 52 7.81 -32.48 -13.26
C PRO A 52 7.30 -32.53 -14.72
N SER A 53 6.21 -33.24 -14.99
CA SER A 53 5.69 -33.48 -16.33
C SER A 53 4.17 -33.40 -16.36
N GLU A 54 3.61 -33.50 -17.56
CA GLU A 54 2.20 -33.73 -17.76
C GLU A 54 1.84 -35.13 -17.26
N VAL A 55 0.73 -35.23 -16.54
CA VAL A 55 0.22 -36.49 -15.98
C VAL A 55 -1.23 -36.71 -16.38
N GLU A 56 -1.64 -37.99 -16.49
CA GLU A 56 -3.01 -38.37 -16.81
C GLU A 56 -3.80 -38.61 -15.53
N LEU A 57 -4.98 -38.01 -15.43
CA LEU A 57 -5.94 -38.25 -14.34
C LEU A 57 -6.54 -39.65 -14.52
N THR A 58 -6.20 -40.60 -13.65
CA THR A 58 -6.71 -41.97 -13.71
C THR A 58 -7.97 -42.19 -12.90
N SER A 59 -8.21 -41.35 -11.89
CA SER A 59 -9.47 -41.30 -11.14
C SER A 59 -9.63 -39.93 -10.47
N ILE A 60 -10.87 -39.46 -10.36
CA ILE A 60 -11.23 -38.26 -9.62
C ILE A 60 -12.64 -38.48 -9.05
N GLN A 61 -12.83 -38.16 -7.78
CA GLN A 61 -14.08 -38.46 -7.08
C GLN A 61 -14.69 -37.19 -6.51
N GLN A 62 -15.99 -37.02 -6.63
CA GLN A 62 -16.75 -36.00 -5.93
C GLN A 62 -17.19 -36.55 -4.57
N GLY A 63 -17.05 -35.74 -3.51
CA GLY A 63 -17.44 -36.15 -2.18
C GLY A 63 -16.89 -35.23 -1.09
N GLU A 64 -17.05 -35.69 0.14
CA GLU A 64 -16.48 -35.03 1.31
C GLU A 64 -15.19 -35.73 1.74
N PHE A 65 -14.09 -35.00 1.71
CA PHE A 65 -12.76 -35.53 2.01
C PHE A 65 -12.08 -34.75 3.11
N ALA A 66 -11.36 -35.46 3.96
CA ALA A 66 -10.43 -34.83 4.89
C ALA A 66 -9.17 -34.34 4.12
N VAL A 67 -8.41 -33.43 4.72
CA VAL A 67 -7.27 -32.74 4.08
C VAL A 67 -6.24 -33.71 3.51
N ASN A 68 -6.04 -34.87 4.14
CA ASN A 68 -5.06 -35.88 3.74
C ASN A 68 -5.68 -37.06 2.97
N GLU A 69 -6.99 -37.06 2.74
CA GLU A 69 -7.64 -38.12 1.96
C GLU A 69 -7.42 -37.86 0.45
N PRO A 70 -7.13 -38.91 -0.34
CA PRO A 70 -6.95 -38.76 -1.77
C PRO A 70 -8.27 -38.41 -2.47
N VAL A 71 -8.24 -37.34 -3.27
CA VAL A 71 -9.38 -36.88 -4.08
C VAL A 71 -9.27 -37.28 -5.54
N ALA A 72 -8.04 -37.54 -5.99
CA ALA A 72 -7.74 -37.96 -7.35
C ALA A 72 -6.49 -38.83 -7.39
N SER A 73 -6.32 -39.61 -8.48
CA SER A 73 -5.09 -40.33 -8.78
C SER A 73 -4.57 -39.93 -10.15
N VAL A 74 -3.26 -39.82 -10.28
CA VAL A 74 -2.58 -39.48 -11.53
C VAL A 74 -1.57 -40.56 -11.92
N ARG A 75 -1.30 -40.67 -13.21
CA ARG A 75 -0.29 -41.54 -13.78
C ARG A 75 0.69 -40.74 -14.64
N ASP A 76 1.97 -40.89 -14.39
CA ASP A 76 3.01 -40.25 -15.20
C ASP A 76 3.34 -41.08 -16.46
N ALA A 77 4.17 -40.52 -17.35
CA ALA A 77 4.60 -41.19 -18.57
C ALA A 77 5.38 -42.50 -18.35
N ALA A 78 5.92 -42.72 -17.15
CA ALA A 78 6.59 -43.94 -16.75
C ALA A 78 5.63 -44.98 -16.13
N GLY A 79 4.32 -44.69 -16.11
CA GLY A 79 3.29 -45.58 -15.57
C GLY A 79 3.16 -45.55 -14.05
N ARG A 80 3.91 -44.71 -13.33
CA ARG A 80 3.84 -44.61 -11.87
C ARG A 80 2.58 -43.88 -11.45
N ARG A 81 1.83 -44.49 -10.55
CA ARG A 81 0.62 -43.88 -9.95
C ARG A 81 0.97 -43.08 -8.72
N ARG A 82 0.29 -41.97 -8.54
CA ARG A 82 0.33 -41.12 -7.33
C ARG A 82 -1.06 -40.62 -6.99
N GLU A 83 -1.31 -40.49 -5.72
CA GLU A 83 -2.54 -39.93 -5.19
C GLU A 83 -2.38 -38.43 -4.97
N LEU A 84 -3.42 -37.67 -5.27
CA LEU A 84 -3.51 -36.25 -5.04
C LEU A 84 -4.52 -36.00 -3.92
N THR A 85 -4.12 -35.19 -2.96
CA THR A 85 -4.93 -34.74 -1.82
C THR A 85 -5.29 -33.26 -1.99
N VAL A 86 -6.18 -32.75 -1.14
CA VAL A 86 -6.50 -31.31 -1.14
C VAL A 86 -5.36 -30.45 -0.58
N SER A 87 -4.37 -31.04 0.06
CA SER A 87 -3.17 -30.38 0.56
C SER A 87 -1.93 -30.72 -0.24
N GLN A 88 -0.94 -29.85 -0.22
CA GLN A 88 0.38 -30.12 -0.77
C GLN A 88 1.49 -29.53 0.09
N MET A 89 2.67 -30.19 0.07
CA MET A 89 3.86 -29.72 0.78
C MET A 89 4.73 -28.87 -0.13
N TRP A 90 5.14 -27.71 0.36
CA TRP A 90 6.01 -26.79 -0.38
C TRP A 90 7.11 -26.20 0.52
N PRO A 91 8.38 -26.15 0.09
CA PRO A 91 9.45 -25.51 0.85
C PRO A 91 9.33 -23.98 0.78
N VAL A 92 9.06 -23.34 1.93
CA VAL A 92 8.70 -21.90 2.02
C VAL A 92 9.77 -20.94 1.47
N ARG A 93 11.05 -21.32 1.49
CA ARG A 93 12.13 -20.49 0.92
C ARG A 93 12.23 -20.53 -0.60
N ARG A 94 11.53 -21.47 -1.26
CA ARG A 94 11.49 -21.55 -2.74
C ARG A 94 10.26 -20.81 -3.26
N GLN A 95 10.49 -19.97 -4.27
CA GLN A 95 9.39 -19.31 -4.96
C GLN A 95 8.49 -20.36 -5.63
N LEU A 96 7.19 -20.30 -5.35
CA LEU A 96 6.22 -21.22 -5.90
C LEU A 96 6.12 -21.08 -7.43
N PRO A 97 6.04 -19.86 -8.01
CA PRO A 97 5.90 -19.72 -9.45
C PRO A 97 7.18 -19.98 -10.24
N GLU A 98 8.36 -20.08 -9.64
CA GLU A 98 9.61 -20.22 -10.38
C GLU A 98 9.61 -21.40 -11.35
N ARG A 99 9.13 -22.57 -10.90
CA ARG A 99 9.01 -23.75 -11.74
C ARG A 99 7.95 -23.61 -12.83
N LEU A 100 6.84 -22.95 -12.50
CA LEU A 100 5.74 -22.72 -13.44
C LEU A 100 6.15 -21.72 -14.51
N LEU A 101 6.81 -20.62 -14.15
CA LEU A 101 7.35 -19.62 -15.07
C LEU A 101 8.38 -20.22 -16.04
N ARG A 102 9.36 -20.99 -15.53
CA ARG A 102 10.38 -21.66 -16.38
C ARG A 102 9.78 -22.64 -17.39
N ARG A 103 8.59 -23.15 -17.12
CA ARG A 103 7.87 -24.10 -17.99
C ARG A 103 6.79 -23.44 -18.84
N GLY A 104 6.64 -22.13 -18.77
CA GLY A 104 5.60 -21.41 -19.49
C GLY A 104 4.17 -21.74 -19.05
N LEU A 105 3.99 -22.23 -17.80
CA LEU A 105 2.68 -22.58 -17.25
C LEU A 105 1.99 -21.40 -16.57
N CYS A 106 2.68 -20.33 -16.30
CA CYS A 106 2.12 -19.04 -15.89
C CYS A 106 2.96 -17.92 -16.49
N GLU A 107 2.40 -16.73 -16.54
CA GLU A 107 3.07 -15.55 -17.10
C GLU A 107 3.04 -14.41 -16.08
N ARG A 108 4.18 -13.74 -15.91
CA ARG A 108 4.26 -12.55 -15.07
C ARG A 108 3.66 -11.37 -15.81
N ARG A 109 2.70 -10.71 -15.19
CA ARG A 109 2.03 -9.53 -15.74
C ARG A 109 2.58 -8.26 -15.12
N TYR A 110 2.62 -7.20 -15.91
CA TYR A 110 3.01 -5.89 -15.42
C TYR A 110 1.87 -5.26 -14.62
N PRO A 111 2.10 -4.71 -13.43
CA PRO A 111 1.05 -4.05 -12.64
C PRO A 111 0.55 -2.79 -13.35
N ILE A 112 -0.72 -2.76 -13.69
CA ILE A 112 -1.38 -1.65 -14.43
C ILE A 112 -2.54 -1.04 -13.66
N GLU A 113 -2.92 -1.61 -12.52
CA GLU A 113 -4.02 -1.18 -11.66
C GLU A 113 -3.51 -0.85 -10.26
N PRO A 114 -4.06 0.18 -9.59
CA PRO A 114 -3.73 0.48 -8.21
C PRO A 114 -4.42 -0.52 -7.26
N LEU A 115 -3.76 -0.81 -6.13
CA LEU A 115 -4.45 -1.35 -4.98
C LEU A 115 -5.20 -0.19 -4.31
N THR A 116 -6.52 -0.15 -4.43
CA THR A 116 -7.33 0.84 -3.73
C THR A 116 -7.33 0.54 -2.24
N THR A 117 -6.84 1.48 -1.44
CA THR A 117 -6.74 1.36 0.01
C THR A 117 -7.82 2.12 0.76
N THR A 118 -8.57 2.98 0.06
CA THR A 118 -9.53 3.97 0.59
C THR A 118 -8.92 5.05 1.47
N ILE A 119 -7.60 5.13 1.51
CA ILE A 119 -6.85 6.17 2.21
C ILE A 119 -6.44 7.22 1.18
N ARG A 120 -7.01 8.44 1.28
CA ARG A 120 -6.81 9.54 0.33
C ARG A 120 -5.33 9.80 0.00
N LEU A 121 -4.51 9.90 1.03
CA LEU A 121 -3.08 10.15 0.88
C LEU A 121 -2.39 9.04 0.08
N VAL A 122 -2.70 7.78 0.35
CA VAL A 122 -2.09 6.64 -0.33
C VAL A 122 -2.61 6.56 -1.77
N ASP A 123 -3.92 6.49 -1.96
CA ASP A 123 -4.51 6.25 -3.28
C ASP A 123 -4.22 7.39 -4.28
N THR A 124 -4.07 8.64 -3.78
CA THR A 124 -3.86 9.81 -4.63
C THR A 124 -2.38 10.15 -4.81
N PHE A 125 -1.65 10.36 -3.70
CA PHE A 125 -0.27 10.88 -3.74
C PHE A 125 0.79 9.79 -3.84
N PHE A 126 0.58 8.66 -3.16
CA PHE A 126 1.56 7.58 -3.06
C PHE A 126 0.97 6.21 -3.39
N PRO A 127 0.39 6.04 -4.58
CA PRO A 127 -0.32 4.81 -4.93
C PRO A 127 0.58 3.58 -4.85
N VAL A 128 -0.01 2.48 -4.38
CA VAL A 128 0.56 1.14 -4.46
C VAL A 128 -0.11 0.41 -5.61
N ALA A 129 0.67 -0.21 -6.48
CA ALA A 129 0.09 -1.01 -7.55
C ALA A 129 -0.40 -2.36 -7.01
N LEU A 130 -1.46 -2.89 -7.60
CA LEU A 130 -1.91 -4.26 -7.35
C LEU A 130 -0.80 -5.23 -7.76
N GLY A 131 -0.37 -6.10 -6.85
CA GLY A 131 0.84 -6.92 -7.04
C GLY A 131 2.14 -6.12 -6.86
N GLY A 132 2.09 -4.93 -6.30
CA GLY A 132 3.24 -4.08 -6.05
C GLY A 132 3.92 -4.32 -4.70
N THR A 133 4.92 -3.49 -4.45
CA THR A 133 5.71 -3.52 -3.21
C THR A 133 5.71 -2.16 -2.54
N ALA A 134 5.49 -2.14 -1.23
CA ALA A 134 5.55 -0.93 -0.43
C ALA A 134 6.24 -1.17 0.91
N CYS A 135 6.75 -0.11 1.52
CA CYS A 135 7.18 -0.15 2.91
C CYS A 135 6.60 1.02 3.72
N ILE A 136 6.37 0.75 4.99
CA ILE A 136 5.91 1.71 5.99
C ILE A 136 6.97 1.80 7.09
N PRO A 137 8.02 2.58 6.89
CA PRO A 137 8.98 2.81 7.94
C PRO A 137 8.49 3.91 8.88
N GLY A 138 8.82 3.75 10.14
CA GLY A 138 8.52 4.78 11.12
C GLY A 138 8.96 4.39 12.52
N PRO A 139 9.23 5.38 13.37
CA PRO A 139 9.58 5.14 14.75
C PRO A 139 8.45 4.47 15.52
N PHE A 140 8.76 4.00 16.70
CA PHE A 140 7.77 3.43 17.61
C PHE A 140 6.71 4.48 17.98
N GLY A 141 5.43 4.10 17.98
CA GLY A 141 4.32 5.01 18.31
C GLY A 141 3.89 5.96 17.17
N ALA A 142 4.48 5.86 15.99
CA ALA A 142 4.11 6.70 14.83
C ALA A 142 2.82 6.27 14.11
N GLY A 143 2.08 5.27 14.63
CA GLY A 143 0.81 4.83 14.04
C GLY A 143 0.93 3.78 12.94
N LYS A 144 2.03 3.01 12.88
CA LYS A 144 2.20 1.89 11.92
C LYS A 144 1.03 0.92 11.96
N THR A 145 0.69 0.44 13.15
CA THR A 145 -0.38 -0.55 13.37
C THR A 145 -1.75 -0.02 12.92
N VAL A 146 -2.04 1.27 13.17
CA VAL A 146 -3.30 1.90 12.73
C VAL A 146 -3.39 1.91 11.21
N LEU A 147 -2.33 2.36 10.52
CA LEU A 147 -2.30 2.40 9.05
C LEU A 147 -2.42 1.00 8.44
N GLN A 148 -1.74 0.01 9.01
CA GLN A 148 -1.84 -1.39 8.60
C GLN A 148 -3.24 -1.95 8.80
N GLY A 149 -3.87 -1.68 9.94
CA GLY A 149 -5.23 -2.10 10.25
C GLY A 149 -6.26 -1.55 9.26
N LEU A 150 -6.14 -0.26 8.90
CA LEU A 150 -6.98 0.36 7.87
C LEU A 150 -6.75 -0.30 6.50
N MET A 151 -5.49 -0.52 6.11
CA MET A 151 -5.18 -1.20 4.85
C MET A 151 -5.70 -2.63 4.83
N ALA A 152 -5.55 -3.38 5.91
CA ALA A 152 -6.07 -4.75 6.03
C ALA A 152 -7.59 -4.78 5.87
N ARG A 153 -8.30 -3.84 6.49
CA ARG A 153 -9.77 -3.79 6.51
C ARG A 153 -10.36 -3.28 5.21
N TYR A 154 -9.80 -2.23 4.63
CA TYR A 154 -10.46 -1.48 3.55
C TYR A 154 -9.85 -1.70 2.17
N SER A 155 -8.65 -2.28 2.07
CA SER A 155 -8.06 -2.56 0.76
C SER A 155 -8.87 -3.54 -0.07
N MET A 156 -8.89 -3.30 -1.37
CA MET A 156 -9.56 -4.15 -2.35
C MET A 156 -8.75 -5.42 -2.65
N ALA A 157 -8.52 -6.22 -1.59
CA ALA A 157 -7.83 -7.52 -1.66
C ALA A 157 -8.78 -8.65 -1.25
N ASP A 158 -8.71 -9.81 -1.92
CA ASP A 158 -9.59 -10.97 -1.62
C ASP A 158 -9.14 -11.67 -0.35
N VAL A 159 -7.84 -11.76 -0.14
CA VAL A 159 -7.22 -12.37 1.04
C VAL A 159 -6.20 -11.41 1.63
N VAL A 160 -6.22 -11.26 2.95
CA VAL A 160 -5.21 -10.51 3.71
C VAL A 160 -4.35 -11.50 4.49
N ILE A 161 -3.04 -11.35 4.40
CA ILE A 161 -2.09 -12.13 5.19
C ILE A 161 -1.33 -11.19 6.11
N GLN A 162 -1.59 -11.29 7.39
CA GLN A 162 -0.90 -10.52 8.43
C GLN A 162 0.21 -11.37 9.04
N VAL A 163 1.46 -10.98 8.84
CA VAL A 163 2.63 -11.65 9.42
C VAL A 163 3.16 -10.80 10.56
N ALA A 164 2.89 -11.21 11.80
CA ALA A 164 3.49 -10.62 12.99
C ALA A 164 4.83 -11.32 13.29
N CYS A 165 5.94 -10.67 12.95
CA CYS A 165 7.29 -11.21 13.11
C CYS A 165 8.02 -10.52 14.25
N GLY A 166 8.13 -11.17 15.39
CA GLY A 166 8.84 -10.67 16.57
C GLY A 166 8.09 -9.57 17.33
N GLU A 167 6.81 -9.41 17.11
CA GLU A 167 5.97 -8.44 17.79
C GLU A 167 5.61 -8.89 19.22
N ARG A 168 5.11 -7.99 20.02
CA ARG A 168 4.71 -8.29 21.41
C ARG A 168 3.45 -9.12 21.42
N ALA A 169 3.38 -10.11 22.30
CA ALA A 169 2.21 -10.99 22.39
C ALA A 169 0.89 -10.23 22.63
N GLY A 170 0.93 -9.15 23.43
CA GLY A 170 -0.23 -8.30 23.68
C GLY A 170 -0.77 -7.62 22.43
N GLU A 171 0.10 -7.02 21.62
CA GLU A 171 -0.26 -6.35 20.36
C GLU A 171 -0.86 -7.34 19.34
N VAL A 172 -0.32 -8.55 19.29
CA VAL A 172 -0.84 -9.60 18.41
C VAL A 172 -2.21 -10.10 18.87
N LEU A 173 -2.40 -10.28 20.19
CA LEU A 173 -3.71 -10.66 20.75
C LEU A 173 -4.76 -9.59 20.50
N GLU A 174 -4.42 -8.31 20.66
CA GLU A 174 -5.30 -7.19 20.33
C GLU A 174 -5.69 -7.23 18.86
N THR A 175 -4.74 -7.34 17.94
CA THR A 175 -5.00 -7.46 16.50
C THR A 175 -5.93 -8.64 16.16
N ILE A 176 -5.71 -9.81 16.74
CA ILE A 176 -6.56 -10.99 16.51
C ILE A 176 -7.96 -10.75 17.06
N SER A 177 -8.07 -10.18 18.25
CA SER A 177 -9.35 -9.85 18.88
C SER A 177 -10.16 -8.85 18.08
N ASP A 178 -9.50 -7.79 17.60
CA ASP A 178 -10.10 -6.76 16.78
C ASP A 178 -10.58 -7.34 15.44
N PHE A 179 -9.74 -8.08 14.73
CA PHE A 179 -10.10 -8.69 13.45
C PHE A 179 -11.24 -9.70 13.56
N ALA A 180 -11.34 -10.40 14.70
CA ALA A 180 -12.43 -11.35 14.97
C ALA A 180 -13.78 -10.67 15.18
N THR A 181 -13.80 -9.38 15.53
CA THR A 181 -15.03 -8.62 15.82
C THR A 181 -15.33 -7.54 14.79
N MET A 182 -14.31 -7.11 14.02
CA MET A 182 -14.46 -6.08 12.99
C MET A 182 -15.31 -6.57 11.81
N PRO A 183 -16.35 -5.80 11.40
CA PRO A 183 -17.07 -6.10 10.18
C PRO A 183 -16.19 -5.83 8.95
N ASP A 184 -16.26 -6.75 7.97
CA ASP A 184 -15.65 -6.54 6.66
C ASP A 184 -16.61 -5.72 5.78
N PRO A 185 -16.13 -4.69 5.08
CA PRO A 185 -16.93 -3.93 4.10
C PRO A 185 -17.58 -4.78 3.01
N ARG A 186 -17.03 -5.98 2.75
CA ARG A 186 -17.57 -6.96 1.78
C ARG A 186 -18.63 -7.90 2.35
N GLY A 187 -18.89 -7.82 3.64
CA GLY A 187 -19.80 -8.69 4.40
C GLY A 187 -19.06 -9.73 5.24
N GLY A 188 -19.65 -10.11 6.36
CA GLY A 188 -19.02 -11.00 7.34
C GLY A 188 -18.02 -10.30 8.25
N LEU A 189 -17.06 -11.05 8.76
CA LEU A 189 -16.00 -10.55 9.64
C LEU A 189 -14.65 -10.49 8.92
N LEU A 190 -13.82 -9.52 9.28
CA LEU A 190 -12.49 -9.35 8.67
C LEU A 190 -11.63 -10.61 8.81
N MET A 191 -11.75 -11.33 9.92
CA MET A 191 -11.02 -12.58 10.16
C MET A 191 -11.37 -13.68 9.13
N GLU A 192 -12.54 -13.65 8.51
CA GLU A 192 -12.97 -14.69 7.55
C GLU A 192 -12.18 -14.67 6.24
N ARG A 193 -11.55 -13.53 5.92
CA ARG A 193 -10.60 -13.40 4.78
C ARG A 193 -9.16 -13.14 5.19
N THR A 194 -8.85 -13.24 6.48
CA THR A 194 -7.51 -12.91 6.99
C THR A 194 -6.80 -14.15 7.50
N VAL A 195 -5.55 -14.32 7.05
CA VAL A 195 -4.63 -15.32 7.59
C VAL A 195 -3.62 -14.62 8.50
N VAL A 196 -3.59 -14.98 9.77
CA VAL A 196 -2.63 -14.42 10.73
C VAL A 196 -1.52 -15.43 11.01
N ILE A 197 -0.28 -15.01 10.73
CA ILE A 197 0.93 -15.76 11.08
C ILE A 197 1.60 -15.02 12.23
N CYS A 198 1.46 -15.60 13.43
CA CYS A 198 1.97 -14.99 14.65
C CYS A 198 3.28 -15.62 15.10
N ASN A 199 4.30 -14.79 15.22
CA ASN A 199 5.60 -15.16 15.77
C ASN A 199 6.05 -14.07 16.74
N THR A 200 5.82 -14.27 18.03
CA THR A 200 6.14 -13.27 19.05
C THR A 200 7.65 -13.20 19.33
N SER A 201 8.07 -12.13 19.98
CA SER A 201 9.49 -11.89 20.34
C SER A 201 10.09 -12.98 21.24
N SER A 202 9.27 -13.74 21.96
CA SER A 202 9.70 -14.84 22.83
C SER A 202 9.85 -16.18 22.10
N MET A 203 9.41 -16.28 20.84
CA MET A 203 9.50 -17.51 20.06
C MET A 203 10.91 -17.73 19.48
N PRO A 204 11.25 -18.98 19.11
CA PRO A 204 12.56 -19.32 18.56
C PRO A 204 12.94 -18.48 17.34
N VAL A 205 14.21 -18.09 17.24
CA VAL A 205 14.76 -17.25 16.15
C VAL A 205 14.48 -17.84 14.76
N ALA A 206 14.70 -19.15 14.59
CA ALA A 206 14.44 -19.84 13.33
C ALA A 206 12.96 -19.76 12.88
N ALA A 207 12.04 -19.77 13.85
CA ALA A 207 10.62 -19.60 13.55
C ALA A 207 10.30 -18.16 13.13
N ARG A 208 10.92 -17.14 13.78
CA ARG A 208 10.81 -15.74 13.37
C ARG A 208 11.34 -15.54 11.96
N GLU A 209 12.50 -16.10 11.63
CA GLU A 209 13.07 -16.00 10.29
C GLU A 209 12.19 -16.67 9.23
N ALA A 210 11.55 -17.81 9.53
CA ALA A 210 10.69 -18.52 8.60
C ALA A 210 9.33 -17.87 8.39
N SER A 211 8.84 -17.05 9.32
CA SER A 211 7.46 -16.54 9.33
C SER A 211 7.11 -15.71 8.10
N ILE A 212 7.99 -14.82 7.66
CA ILE A 212 7.77 -13.99 6.46
C ILE A 212 7.73 -14.85 5.21
N TYR A 213 8.65 -15.82 5.08
CA TYR A 213 8.63 -16.75 3.94
C TYR A 213 7.36 -17.60 3.90
N MET A 214 6.82 -17.98 5.07
CA MET A 214 5.54 -18.70 5.16
C MET A 214 4.39 -17.83 4.63
N GLY A 215 4.32 -16.57 5.08
CA GLY A 215 3.30 -15.62 4.60
C GLY A 215 3.37 -15.42 3.09
N ILE A 216 4.56 -15.21 2.56
CA ILE A 216 4.77 -15.02 1.13
C ILE A 216 4.35 -16.29 0.35
N THR A 217 4.70 -17.49 0.84
CA THR A 217 4.33 -18.75 0.17
C THR A 217 2.83 -18.97 0.13
N LEU A 218 2.12 -18.67 1.23
CA LEU A 218 0.66 -18.69 1.25
C LEU A 218 0.08 -17.66 0.28
N GLY A 219 0.65 -16.44 0.26
CA GLY A 219 0.25 -15.42 -0.70
C GLY A 219 0.45 -15.85 -2.16
N GLU A 220 1.56 -16.50 -2.48
CA GLU A 220 1.81 -17.06 -3.81
C GLU A 220 0.81 -18.17 -4.15
N TYR A 221 0.42 -18.99 -3.19
CA TYR A 221 -0.56 -20.04 -3.38
C TYR A 221 -1.95 -19.47 -3.71
N TYR A 222 -2.45 -18.50 -2.94
CA TYR A 222 -3.71 -17.82 -3.20
C TYR A 222 -3.67 -17.02 -4.51
N ARG A 223 -2.56 -16.37 -4.81
CA ARG A 223 -2.34 -15.71 -6.12
C ARG A 223 -2.47 -16.70 -7.27
N GLN A 224 -1.95 -17.93 -7.12
CA GLN A 224 -2.05 -18.96 -8.15
C GLN A 224 -3.50 -19.44 -8.39
N MET A 225 -4.41 -19.18 -7.45
CA MET A 225 -5.84 -19.38 -7.65
C MET A 225 -6.53 -18.24 -8.43
N GLY A 226 -5.81 -17.16 -8.75
CA GLY A 226 -6.36 -15.96 -9.37
C GLY A 226 -6.92 -14.94 -8.37
N LEU A 227 -6.53 -15.00 -7.09
CA LEU A 227 -6.97 -14.07 -6.05
C LEU A 227 -6.00 -12.90 -5.89
N ASN A 228 -6.53 -11.77 -5.48
CA ASN A 228 -5.75 -10.59 -5.09
C ASN A 228 -5.42 -10.68 -3.60
N VAL A 229 -4.13 -10.80 -3.31
CA VAL A 229 -3.63 -11.00 -1.95
C VAL A 229 -2.88 -9.76 -1.49
N LEU A 230 -3.21 -9.27 -0.30
CA LEU A 230 -2.44 -8.27 0.42
C LEU A 230 -1.68 -8.95 1.57
N LEU A 231 -0.36 -8.92 1.50
CA LEU A 231 0.51 -9.38 2.58
C LEU A 231 1.08 -8.18 3.31
N ILE A 232 0.87 -8.12 4.62
CA ILE A 232 1.43 -7.13 5.53
C ILE A 232 2.41 -7.83 6.45
N ALA A 233 3.70 -7.46 6.39
CA ALA A 233 4.77 -8.04 7.20
C ALA A 233 5.19 -7.05 8.30
N ASP A 234 4.83 -7.33 9.54
CA ASP A 234 5.13 -6.52 10.71
C ASP A 234 5.99 -7.29 11.73
N SER A 235 7.27 -6.98 11.89
CA SER A 235 8.07 -6.03 11.11
C SER A 235 9.26 -6.74 10.43
N THR A 236 9.65 -6.23 9.29
CA THR A 236 10.83 -6.75 8.57
C THR A 236 12.13 -6.46 9.32
N SER A 237 12.18 -5.43 10.16
CA SER A 237 13.33 -5.17 11.06
C SER A 237 13.55 -6.31 12.05
N ARG A 238 12.47 -6.86 12.61
CA ARG A 238 12.57 -8.03 13.54
C ARG A 238 12.96 -9.30 12.80
N TRP A 239 12.54 -9.43 11.55
CA TRP A 239 12.98 -10.50 10.66
C TRP A 239 14.48 -10.40 10.35
N ALA A 240 14.99 -9.22 10.01
CA ALA A 240 16.40 -8.96 9.80
C ALA A 240 17.22 -9.21 11.09
N GLN A 241 16.69 -8.83 12.25
CA GLN A 241 17.28 -9.15 13.55
C GLN A 241 17.39 -10.67 13.76
N ALA A 242 16.37 -11.45 13.38
CA ALA A 242 16.44 -12.91 13.47
C ALA A 242 17.54 -13.48 12.56
N MET A 243 17.72 -12.95 11.35
CA MET A 243 18.84 -13.32 10.47
C MET A 243 20.19 -12.99 11.11
N ARG A 244 20.34 -11.81 11.74
CA ARG A 244 21.57 -11.42 12.46
C ARG A 244 21.88 -12.38 13.62
N GLU A 245 20.87 -12.76 14.40
CA GLU A 245 21.04 -13.72 15.48
C GLU A 245 21.43 -15.12 14.98
N THR A 246 20.87 -15.56 13.86
CA THR A 246 21.19 -16.85 13.23
C THR A 246 22.61 -16.86 12.69
N SER A 247 22.99 -15.83 11.91
CA SER A 247 24.33 -15.65 11.35
C SER A 247 25.40 -15.60 12.45
N GLY A 248 25.14 -14.83 13.52
CA GLY A 248 26.06 -14.77 14.67
C GLY A 248 26.27 -16.11 15.37
N ARG A 249 25.23 -16.96 15.47
CA ARG A 249 25.35 -18.32 16.02
C ARG A 249 26.09 -19.29 15.11
N LEU A 250 26.08 -19.02 13.80
CA LEU A 250 26.80 -19.80 12.79
C LEU A 250 28.23 -19.28 12.59
N GLU A 251 28.65 -18.26 13.35
CA GLU A 251 29.97 -17.62 13.25
C GLU A 251 30.30 -17.12 11.84
N GLU A 252 29.27 -16.68 11.09
CA GLU A 252 29.44 -16.07 9.77
C GLU A 252 30.11 -14.70 9.92
N ILE A 253 30.89 -14.29 8.90
CA ILE A 253 31.54 -12.97 8.89
C ILE A 253 30.44 -11.90 8.82
N PRO A 254 30.34 -10.99 9.80
CA PRO A 254 29.32 -9.97 9.81
C PRO A 254 29.59 -8.88 8.74
N GLY A 255 28.52 -8.38 8.16
CA GLY A 255 28.50 -7.16 7.37
C GLY A 255 28.22 -5.91 8.21
N ASP A 256 27.65 -4.90 7.60
CA ASP A 256 27.31 -3.62 8.25
C ASP A 256 26.39 -3.81 9.47
N GLU A 257 26.69 -3.11 10.54
CA GLU A 257 25.97 -3.19 11.84
C GLU A 257 25.77 -4.62 12.38
N GLY A 258 26.64 -5.56 12.00
CA GLY A 258 26.57 -6.95 12.44
C GLY A 258 25.48 -7.78 11.75
N PHE A 259 24.86 -7.28 10.70
CA PHE A 259 23.96 -8.05 9.86
C PHE A 259 24.74 -9.01 8.95
N PRO A 260 24.12 -10.13 8.51
CA PRO A 260 24.77 -11.02 7.55
C PRO A 260 25.01 -10.31 6.20
N ALA A 261 26.10 -10.63 5.53
CA ALA A 261 26.45 -10.04 4.22
C ALA A 261 25.38 -10.25 3.14
N TYR A 262 24.54 -11.26 3.29
CA TYR A 262 23.43 -11.55 2.37
C TYR A 262 22.09 -10.86 2.72
N LEU A 263 22.07 -9.94 3.70
CA LEU A 263 20.85 -9.24 4.12
C LEU A 263 20.12 -8.59 2.95
N ASP A 264 20.85 -7.82 2.14
CA ASP A 264 20.29 -7.10 0.97
C ASP A 264 19.65 -8.06 -0.04
N SER A 265 20.35 -9.14 -0.38
CA SER A 265 19.82 -10.15 -1.30
C SER A 265 18.62 -10.92 -0.74
N ALA A 266 18.57 -11.16 0.58
CA ALA A 266 17.45 -11.80 1.24
C ALA A 266 16.20 -10.90 1.21
N ILE A 267 16.35 -9.60 1.51
CA ILE A 267 15.27 -8.62 1.43
C ILE A 267 14.76 -8.50 -0.01
N LYS A 268 15.64 -8.29 -0.98
CA LYS A 268 15.28 -8.23 -2.41
C LYS A 268 14.56 -9.49 -2.86
N GLY A 269 15.11 -10.67 -2.56
CA GLY A 269 14.50 -11.94 -2.93
C GLY A 269 13.13 -12.17 -2.31
N ALA A 270 12.85 -11.65 -1.10
CA ALA A 270 11.54 -11.70 -0.49
C ALA A 270 10.53 -10.79 -1.22
N TYR A 271 10.87 -9.54 -1.48
CA TYR A 271 9.99 -8.60 -2.17
C TYR A 271 9.78 -8.95 -3.66
N GLU A 272 10.76 -9.56 -4.34
CA GLU A 272 10.64 -10.02 -5.73
C GLU A 272 9.57 -11.11 -5.92
N ARG A 273 9.17 -11.79 -4.85
CA ARG A 273 8.07 -12.77 -4.87
C ARG A 273 6.70 -12.12 -5.04
N ALA A 274 6.56 -10.84 -4.72
CA ALA A 274 5.37 -10.04 -5.04
C ALA A 274 5.20 -9.92 -6.57
N GLY A 275 4.00 -9.65 -7.02
CA GLY A 275 3.70 -9.44 -8.44
C GLY A 275 2.36 -10.00 -8.87
N MET A 276 2.00 -9.69 -10.12
CA MET A 276 0.82 -10.22 -10.80
C MET A 276 1.22 -11.41 -11.67
N LEU A 277 0.40 -12.43 -11.69
CA LEU A 277 0.57 -13.61 -12.55
C LEU A 277 -0.72 -13.94 -13.27
N GLN A 278 -0.59 -14.29 -14.54
CA GLN A 278 -1.62 -15.02 -15.24
C GLN A 278 -1.38 -16.50 -15.04
N THR A 279 -2.39 -17.21 -14.58
CA THR A 279 -2.32 -18.63 -14.22
C THR A 279 -2.67 -19.52 -15.40
N ASN A 280 -2.51 -20.83 -15.24
CA ASN A 280 -2.78 -21.82 -16.28
C ASN A 280 -4.22 -21.76 -16.84
N ASP A 281 -5.19 -21.39 -16.01
CA ASP A 281 -6.60 -21.27 -16.39
C ASP A 281 -6.97 -19.91 -16.98
N GLY A 282 -5.97 -19.02 -17.17
CA GLY A 282 -6.14 -17.68 -17.74
C GLY A 282 -6.57 -16.63 -16.71
N SER A 283 -6.86 -17.00 -15.47
CA SER A 283 -7.15 -16.01 -14.41
C SER A 283 -5.91 -15.23 -14.04
N VAL A 284 -6.08 -14.01 -13.55
CA VAL A 284 -5.00 -13.15 -13.08
C VAL A 284 -5.11 -13.00 -11.57
N GLY A 285 -4.05 -13.34 -10.86
CA GLY A 285 -3.93 -13.14 -9.43
C GLY A 285 -2.78 -12.19 -9.09
N SER A 286 -2.85 -11.54 -7.94
CA SER A 286 -1.83 -10.63 -7.47
C SER A 286 -1.40 -10.90 -6.04
N LEU A 287 -0.13 -10.63 -5.74
CA LEU A 287 0.41 -10.59 -4.38
C LEU A 287 1.06 -9.23 -4.17
N THR A 288 0.37 -8.37 -3.45
CA THR A 288 0.91 -7.08 -3.00
C THR A 288 1.57 -7.26 -1.65
N MET A 289 2.80 -6.79 -1.51
CA MET A 289 3.58 -6.93 -0.27
C MET A 289 3.87 -5.57 0.34
N ILE A 290 3.46 -5.38 1.59
CA ILE A 290 3.73 -4.19 2.40
C ILE A 290 4.55 -4.63 3.61
N GLY A 291 5.79 -4.19 3.70
CA GLY A 291 6.64 -4.45 4.87
C GLY A 291 6.73 -3.22 5.76
N THR A 292 6.64 -3.42 7.07
CA THR A 292 6.94 -2.34 8.00
C THR A 292 8.38 -2.40 8.45
N VAL A 293 8.98 -1.24 8.61
CA VAL A 293 10.34 -1.09 9.12
C VAL A 293 10.30 -0.23 10.37
N SER A 294 10.99 -0.65 11.40
CA SER A 294 11.09 0.09 12.67
C SER A 294 12.55 0.49 12.90
N PRO A 295 13.02 1.55 12.22
CA PRO A 295 14.40 1.99 12.35
C PRO A 295 14.69 2.46 13.77
N ALA A 296 15.82 2.03 14.32
CA ALA A 296 16.25 2.44 15.65
C ALA A 296 16.45 3.96 15.71
N GLY A 297 15.84 4.62 16.70
CA GLY A 297 15.92 6.09 16.81
C GLY A 297 15.29 6.87 15.67
N GLY A 298 14.56 6.22 14.75
CA GLY A 298 14.01 6.87 13.55
C GLY A 298 15.04 7.14 12.45
N ASN A 299 16.23 6.54 12.54
CA ASN A 299 17.29 6.70 11.54
C ASN A 299 17.02 5.82 10.31
N PHE A 300 16.72 6.43 9.17
CA PHE A 300 16.49 5.72 7.92
C PHE A 300 17.79 5.22 7.23
N ASP A 301 18.98 5.56 7.75
CA ASP A 301 20.27 5.13 7.17
C ASP A 301 20.69 3.73 7.62
N GLU A 302 19.92 3.07 8.50
CA GLU A 302 20.21 1.69 8.90
C GLU A 302 20.15 0.72 7.70
N PRO A 303 20.98 -0.35 7.67
CA PRO A 303 21.08 -1.26 6.52
C PRO A 303 19.75 -1.89 6.10
N VAL A 304 18.88 -2.26 7.04
CA VAL A 304 17.56 -2.87 6.75
C VAL A 304 16.65 -1.89 6.03
N THR A 305 16.61 -0.65 6.50
CA THR A 305 15.81 0.42 5.90
C THR A 305 16.32 0.74 4.51
N GLN A 306 17.62 0.94 4.34
CA GLN A 306 18.22 1.25 3.04
C GLN A 306 18.04 0.12 2.01
N SER A 307 18.25 -1.15 2.39
CA SER A 307 17.98 -2.29 1.51
C SER A 307 16.51 -2.37 1.11
N THR A 308 15.60 -2.08 2.05
CA THR A 308 14.16 -2.06 1.76
C THR A 308 13.80 -0.92 0.82
N LEU A 309 14.30 0.30 1.06
CA LEU A 309 14.11 1.47 0.19
C LEU A 309 14.60 1.24 -1.24
N GLY A 310 15.76 0.58 -1.40
CA GLY A 310 16.30 0.20 -2.70
C GLY A 310 15.44 -0.80 -3.48
N THR A 311 14.56 -1.52 -2.78
CA THR A 311 13.79 -2.64 -3.33
C THR A 311 12.35 -2.29 -3.63
N VAL A 312 11.67 -1.60 -2.71
CA VAL A 312 10.23 -1.27 -2.85
C VAL A 312 10.00 -0.15 -3.87
N LYS A 313 8.79 -0.07 -4.38
CA LYS A 313 8.38 1.01 -5.30
C LYS A 313 7.48 2.06 -4.65
N THR A 314 6.98 1.84 -3.45
CA THR A 314 6.26 2.85 -2.65
C THR A 314 6.84 2.90 -1.24
N PHE A 315 7.07 4.12 -0.77
CA PHE A 315 7.61 4.43 0.54
C PHE A 315 6.66 5.38 1.26
N LEU A 316 6.12 4.94 2.39
CA LEU A 316 5.20 5.70 3.22
C LEU A 316 5.87 6.02 4.57
N GLY A 317 6.74 7.02 4.58
CA GLY A 317 7.51 7.41 5.75
C GLY A 317 6.64 8.01 6.84
N LEU A 318 6.60 7.40 8.03
CA LEU A 318 5.87 7.93 9.17
C LEU A 318 6.73 8.89 9.98
N SER A 319 6.16 10.02 10.37
CA SER A 319 6.80 11.08 11.15
C SER A 319 6.26 11.12 12.57
N SER A 320 7.15 11.07 13.58
CA SER A 320 6.78 11.27 14.98
C SER A 320 6.17 12.66 15.21
N ALA A 321 6.70 13.69 14.54
CA ALA A 321 6.19 15.05 14.67
C ALA A 321 4.73 15.16 14.21
N ARG A 322 4.38 14.47 13.12
CA ARG A 322 2.99 14.41 12.65
C ARG A 322 2.11 13.60 13.62
N ALA A 323 2.60 12.45 14.11
CA ALA A 323 1.88 11.65 15.10
C ALA A 323 1.59 12.42 16.39
N TYR A 324 2.55 13.18 16.92
CA TYR A 324 2.35 14.05 18.08
C TYR A 324 1.32 15.17 17.84
N LYS A 325 1.25 15.69 16.62
CA LYS A 325 0.22 16.65 16.20
C LYS A 325 -1.14 15.96 15.93
N ARG A 326 -1.25 14.66 16.15
CA ARG A 326 -2.45 13.84 15.88
C ARG A 326 -2.90 13.84 14.42
N PHE A 327 -1.93 13.91 13.49
CA PHE A 327 -2.18 13.66 12.08
C PHE A 327 -2.23 12.15 11.85
N TYR A 328 -3.34 11.65 11.32
CA TYR A 328 -3.48 10.26 10.92
C TYR A 328 -4.02 10.20 9.49
N PRO A 329 -3.41 9.37 8.62
CA PRO A 329 -2.14 8.66 8.84
C PRO A 329 -0.98 9.65 9.03
N ALA A 330 -0.06 9.34 9.95
CA ALA A 330 1.11 10.20 10.24
C ALA A 330 2.20 10.13 9.16
N VAL A 331 1.81 9.79 7.93
CA VAL A 331 2.69 9.73 6.75
C VAL A 331 3.14 11.15 6.41
N ASP A 332 4.44 11.32 6.27
CA ASP A 332 5.02 12.59 5.88
C ASP A 332 5.04 12.71 4.35
N PRO A 333 4.31 13.65 3.75
CA PRO A 333 4.22 13.78 2.32
C PRO A 333 5.50 14.30 1.65
N LEU A 334 6.43 14.91 2.43
CA LEU A 334 7.67 15.47 1.90
C LEU A 334 8.76 14.41 1.71
N ILE A 335 8.75 13.35 2.54
CA ILE A 335 9.74 12.27 2.45
C ILE A 335 9.19 11.02 1.75
N SER A 336 7.87 10.90 1.63
CA SER A 336 7.21 9.75 1.02
C SER A 336 7.22 9.85 -0.50
N TRP A 337 7.21 8.70 -1.16
CA TRP A 337 7.19 8.64 -2.62
C TRP A 337 6.58 7.35 -3.14
N SER A 338 6.11 7.37 -4.40
CA SER A 338 5.69 6.20 -5.14
C SER A 338 6.19 6.27 -6.58
N ARG A 339 6.93 5.25 -7.00
CA ARG A 339 7.36 5.05 -8.39
C ARG A 339 6.24 4.49 -9.26
N TYR A 340 5.10 4.13 -8.67
CA TYR A 340 3.93 3.64 -9.40
C TYR A 340 3.08 4.76 -9.99
N ARG A 341 3.19 6.00 -9.53
CA ARG A 341 2.36 7.11 -9.98
C ARG A 341 2.34 7.30 -11.51
N ASP A 342 3.52 7.31 -12.13
CA ASP A 342 3.64 7.47 -13.58
C ASP A 342 3.26 6.16 -14.33
N GLN A 343 3.56 5.00 -13.73
CA GLN A 343 3.19 3.68 -14.27
C GLN A 343 1.67 3.48 -14.33
N LEU A 344 0.94 3.97 -13.34
CA LEU A 344 -0.51 3.85 -13.22
C LEU A 344 -1.27 5.01 -13.89
N ARG A 345 -0.56 5.96 -14.52
CA ARG A 345 -1.18 7.11 -15.22
C ARG A 345 -2.32 6.71 -16.16
N PRO A 346 -2.19 5.69 -17.05
CA PRO A 346 -3.27 5.30 -17.94
C PRO A 346 -4.55 4.89 -17.20
N TYR A 347 -4.41 4.19 -16.09
CA TYR A 347 -5.53 3.80 -15.24
C TYR A 347 -6.22 5.02 -14.63
N PHE A 348 -5.45 5.94 -14.05
CA PHE A 348 -6.00 7.13 -13.41
C PHE A 348 -6.70 8.07 -14.41
N GLU A 349 -6.14 8.23 -15.60
CA GLU A 349 -6.74 9.07 -16.66
C GLU A 349 -8.03 8.47 -17.19
N GLN A 350 -8.15 7.15 -17.24
CA GLN A 350 -9.34 6.45 -17.70
C GLN A 350 -10.44 6.40 -16.63
N HIS A 351 -10.10 6.12 -15.35
CA HIS A 351 -11.08 5.84 -14.30
C HIS A 351 -11.37 7.03 -13.38
N LEU A 352 -10.41 7.95 -13.21
CA LEU A 352 -10.62 9.14 -12.40
C LEU A 352 -10.93 10.35 -13.28
N GLN A 353 -9.89 11.02 -13.79
CA GLN A 353 -10.07 12.14 -14.70
C GLN A 353 -8.81 12.39 -15.54
N PRO A 354 -8.94 12.94 -16.75
CA PRO A 354 -7.79 13.37 -17.55
C PRO A 354 -6.91 14.36 -16.78
N GLY A 355 -5.59 14.18 -16.86
CA GLY A 355 -4.61 15.05 -16.18
C GLY A 355 -4.54 14.84 -14.66
N TRP A 356 -5.05 13.72 -14.11
CA TRP A 356 -4.99 13.41 -12.68
C TRP A 356 -3.56 13.42 -12.14
N THR A 357 -2.66 12.69 -12.78
CA THR A 357 -1.26 12.56 -12.36
C THR A 357 -0.54 13.91 -12.33
N ASP A 358 -0.79 14.77 -13.31
CA ASP A 358 -0.19 16.10 -13.37
C ASP A 358 -0.77 17.01 -12.26
N ALA A 359 -2.08 16.90 -12.00
CA ALA A 359 -2.71 17.62 -10.89
C ALA A 359 -2.14 17.22 -9.52
N VAL A 360 -1.88 15.94 -9.31
CA VAL A 360 -1.23 15.43 -8.08
C VAL A 360 0.20 15.95 -7.98
N ARG A 361 0.93 16.04 -9.10
CA ARG A 361 2.29 16.60 -9.14
C ARG A 361 2.31 18.07 -8.75
N ASP A 362 1.38 18.89 -9.29
CA ASP A 362 1.23 20.30 -8.95
C ASP A 362 0.97 20.49 -7.45
N LEU A 363 0.08 19.67 -6.87
CA LEU A 363 -0.24 19.74 -5.44
C LEU A 363 0.91 19.22 -4.57
N SER A 364 1.68 18.23 -5.04
CA SER A 364 2.91 17.81 -4.35
C SER A 364 3.94 18.93 -4.32
N GLN A 365 4.10 19.66 -5.43
CA GLN A 365 4.99 20.83 -5.48
C GLN A 365 4.55 21.92 -4.49
N LEU A 366 3.25 22.18 -4.39
CA LEU A 366 2.72 23.14 -3.41
C LEU A 366 3.09 22.77 -1.97
N LEU A 367 3.13 21.48 -1.62
CA LEU A 367 3.55 21.05 -0.28
C LEU A 367 5.03 21.35 -0.03
N HIS A 368 5.91 21.16 -1.02
CA HIS A 368 7.32 21.51 -0.92
C HIS A 368 7.55 23.03 -0.85
N ASP A 369 6.81 23.79 -1.66
CA ASP A 369 6.88 25.25 -1.63
C ASP A 369 6.42 25.79 -0.25
N GLY A 370 5.32 25.24 0.28
CA GLY A 370 4.81 25.58 1.61
C GLY A 370 5.79 25.26 2.74
N ASP A 371 6.49 24.12 2.66
CA ASP A 371 7.53 23.77 3.63
C ASP A 371 8.73 24.72 3.54
N SER A 372 9.18 25.05 2.33
CA SER A 372 10.27 26.01 2.10
C SER A 372 9.95 27.39 2.68
N ILE A 373 8.70 27.86 2.49
CA ILE A 373 8.21 29.12 3.07
C ILE A 373 8.17 29.02 4.60
N TYR A 374 7.69 27.91 5.13
CA TYR A 374 7.66 27.68 6.59
C TYR A 374 9.07 27.72 7.19
N GLN A 375 10.06 27.10 6.56
CA GLN A 375 11.45 27.16 7.00
C GLN A 375 11.99 28.59 6.96
N MET A 376 11.65 29.37 5.92
CA MET A 376 12.00 30.78 5.83
C MET A 376 11.37 31.59 6.98
N MET A 377 10.07 31.34 7.30
CA MET A 377 9.38 31.97 8.42
C MET A 377 10.04 31.68 9.77
N GLN A 378 10.60 30.49 9.96
CA GLN A 378 11.31 30.15 11.20
C GLN A 378 12.59 31.00 11.41
N VAL A 379 13.21 31.45 10.32
CA VAL A 379 14.44 32.26 10.36
C VAL A 379 14.14 33.76 10.40
N THR A 380 13.21 34.24 9.56
CA THR A 380 12.97 35.69 9.36
C THR A 380 11.77 36.23 10.15
N GLY A 381 10.99 35.34 10.74
CA GLY A 381 9.67 35.69 11.30
C GLY A 381 8.61 35.80 10.20
N GLU A 382 7.34 35.80 10.62
CA GLU A 382 6.20 35.96 9.71
C GLU A 382 6.19 37.28 8.96
N GLU A 383 6.73 38.35 9.59
CA GLU A 383 6.84 39.68 8.98
C GLU A 383 7.80 39.69 7.78
N GLY A 384 8.80 38.79 7.76
CA GLY A 384 9.82 38.73 6.74
C GLY A 384 9.40 38.13 5.39
N ILE A 385 8.19 37.56 5.27
CA ILE A 385 7.69 36.97 4.04
C ILE A 385 6.64 37.84 3.35
N THR A 386 6.47 37.69 2.03
CA THR A 386 5.45 38.39 1.28
C THR A 386 4.04 37.87 1.54
N LEU A 387 2.99 38.65 1.25
CA LEU A 387 1.60 38.17 1.33
C LEU A 387 1.35 37.00 0.37
N ALA A 388 1.94 37.01 -0.81
CA ALA A 388 1.80 35.94 -1.80
C ALA A 388 2.40 34.61 -1.29
N ASP A 389 3.59 34.66 -0.69
CA ASP A 389 4.21 33.49 -0.06
C ASP A 389 3.37 32.99 1.11
N TYR A 390 2.85 33.90 1.94
CA TYR A 390 1.98 33.53 3.05
C TYR A 390 0.70 32.82 2.58
N VAL A 391 0.07 33.30 1.51
CA VAL A 391 -1.10 32.64 0.90
C VAL A 391 -0.72 31.26 0.36
N THR A 392 0.44 31.11 -0.26
CA THR A 392 0.95 29.80 -0.73
C THR A 392 1.14 28.85 0.43
N TYR A 393 1.72 29.29 1.52
CA TYR A 393 1.86 28.52 2.75
C TYR A 393 0.48 28.10 3.32
N GLN A 394 -0.48 29.03 3.39
CA GLN A 394 -1.83 28.73 3.87
C GLN A 394 -2.56 27.71 2.97
N LYS A 395 -2.39 27.78 1.64
CA LYS A 395 -2.90 26.78 0.69
C LYS A 395 -2.28 25.39 0.93
N SER A 396 -0.98 25.34 1.21
CA SER A 396 -0.27 24.10 1.54
C SER A 396 -0.79 23.49 2.85
N LEU A 397 -0.97 24.30 3.90
CA LEU A 397 -1.56 23.85 5.16
C LEU A 397 -3.00 23.34 4.96
N PHE A 398 -3.80 24.06 4.18
CA PHE A 398 -5.16 23.65 3.88
C PHE A 398 -5.19 22.28 3.19
N LEU A 399 -4.33 22.06 2.18
CA LEU A 399 -4.19 20.77 1.51
C LEU A 399 -3.83 19.65 2.50
N ASP A 400 -2.84 19.89 3.35
CA ASP A 400 -2.37 18.91 4.33
C ASP A 400 -3.47 18.56 5.35
N MET A 401 -4.15 19.55 5.91
CA MET A 401 -5.16 19.34 6.95
C MET A 401 -6.47 18.74 6.46
N ILE A 402 -6.81 18.91 5.17
CA ILE A 402 -8.13 18.56 4.65
C ILE A 402 -8.10 17.31 3.79
N TYR A 403 -7.06 17.17 2.98
CA TYR A 403 -7.00 16.07 2.03
C TYR A 403 -6.05 14.95 2.48
N LEU A 404 -4.86 15.32 2.97
CA LEU A 404 -3.86 14.33 3.38
C LEU A 404 -4.16 13.74 4.76
N GLN A 405 -4.72 14.53 5.65
CA GLN A 405 -5.20 14.02 6.93
C GLN A 405 -6.53 13.28 6.74
N GLN A 406 -6.64 12.10 7.34
CA GLN A 406 -7.84 11.28 7.34
C GLN A 406 -8.01 10.66 8.73
N ASP A 407 -9.18 10.85 9.35
CA ASP A 407 -9.40 10.38 10.71
C ASP A 407 -9.70 8.88 10.73
N ALA A 408 -8.76 8.11 11.28
CA ALA A 408 -8.85 6.66 11.39
C ALA A 408 -9.92 6.17 12.38
N TYR A 409 -10.48 7.07 13.18
CA TYR A 409 -11.45 6.74 14.23
C TYR A 409 -12.86 7.30 13.96
N ASP A 410 -13.01 8.10 12.90
CA ASP A 410 -14.33 8.58 12.46
C ASP A 410 -14.94 7.59 11.47
N LYS A 411 -16.20 7.20 11.69
CA LYS A 411 -16.88 6.16 10.87
C LYS A 411 -17.06 6.53 9.40
N VAL A 412 -17.00 7.81 9.06
CA VAL A 412 -17.18 8.31 7.70
C VAL A 412 -15.84 8.57 7.03
N ASP A 413 -14.87 9.11 7.79
CA ASP A 413 -13.57 9.50 7.23
C ASP A 413 -12.52 8.37 7.29
N GLU A 414 -12.72 7.31 8.13
CA GLU A 414 -11.78 6.17 8.22
C GLU A 414 -11.58 5.45 6.88
N SER A 415 -12.59 5.51 6.00
CA SER A 415 -12.56 4.87 4.67
C SER A 415 -13.28 5.75 3.66
N VAL A 416 -12.54 6.26 2.69
CA VAL A 416 -13.09 7.15 1.66
C VAL A 416 -13.06 6.44 0.30
N PRO A 417 -14.23 6.06 -0.26
CA PRO A 417 -14.31 5.43 -1.58
C PRO A 417 -13.71 6.30 -2.68
N LEU A 418 -13.20 5.69 -3.73
CA LEU A 418 -12.45 6.36 -4.79
C LEU A 418 -13.26 7.48 -5.48
N ASP A 419 -14.58 7.28 -5.66
CA ASP A 419 -15.47 8.32 -6.23
C ASP A 419 -15.53 9.57 -5.35
N ARG A 420 -15.61 9.38 -4.02
CA ARG A 420 -15.58 10.49 -3.07
C ARG A 420 -14.20 11.16 -3.04
N GLN A 421 -13.12 10.37 -3.12
CA GLN A 421 -11.76 10.94 -3.23
C GLN A 421 -11.64 11.83 -4.46
N LYS A 422 -12.14 11.38 -5.61
CA LYS A 422 -12.16 12.13 -6.87
C LYS A 422 -12.90 13.48 -6.74
N GLU A 423 -14.09 13.46 -6.16
CA GLU A 423 -14.90 14.68 -5.96
C GLU A 423 -14.20 15.66 -5.00
N THR A 424 -13.73 15.15 -3.84
CA THR A 424 -13.04 15.97 -2.85
C THR A 424 -11.74 16.55 -3.42
N PHE A 425 -10.97 15.75 -4.18
CA PHE A 425 -9.77 16.21 -4.85
C PHE A 425 -10.03 17.34 -5.85
N ALA A 426 -11.07 17.18 -6.68
CA ALA A 426 -11.45 18.20 -7.66
C ALA A 426 -11.85 19.52 -6.97
N LEU A 427 -12.59 19.43 -5.86
CA LEU A 427 -13.02 20.59 -5.08
C LEU A 427 -11.82 21.30 -4.42
N VAL A 428 -10.96 20.55 -3.74
CA VAL A 428 -9.75 21.07 -3.08
C VAL A 428 -8.81 21.71 -4.11
N ARG A 429 -8.55 21.02 -5.24
CA ARG A 429 -7.75 21.57 -6.32
C ARG A 429 -8.33 22.86 -6.89
N GLY A 430 -9.65 22.92 -7.07
CA GLY A 430 -10.35 24.11 -7.56
C GLY A 430 -10.16 25.30 -6.62
N LEU A 431 -10.21 25.06 -5.30
CA LEU A 431 -9.99 26.10 -4.30
C LEU A 431 -8.52 26.56 -4.25
N ILE A 432 -7.57 25.63 -4.30
CA ILE A 432 -6.14 25.95 -4.28
C ILE A 432 -5.70 26.74 -5.50
N ARG A 433 -6.25 26.45 -6.68
CA ARG A 433 -5.90 27.14 -7.95
C ARG A 433 -6.50 28.53 -8.09
N ARG A 434 -7.45 28.92 -7.23
CA ARG A 434 -8.00 30.27 -7.26
C ARG A 434 -6.96 31.28 -6.83
N ASP A 435 -6.98 32.42 -7.52
CA ASP A 435 -6.26 33.60 -7.08
C ASP A 435 -7.14 34.38 -6.10
N TYR A 436 -6.61 34.63 -4.93
CA TYR A 436 -7.26 35.35 -3.86
C TYR A 436 -6.61 36.72 -3.67
N ALA A 437 -7.43 37.75 -3.51
CA ALA A 437 -6.98 39.11 -3.26
C ALA A 437 -7.29 39.48 -1.80
N PHE A 438 -6.41 39.12 -0.89
CA PHE A 438 -6.50 39.52 0.51
C PHE A 438 -5.82 40.88 0.76
N ALA A 439 -6.34 41.64 1.72
CA ALA A 439 -5.74 42.92 2.09
C ALA A 439 -4.43 42.73 2.90
N ASP A 440 -4.40 41.72 3.73
CA ASP A 440 -3.26 41.40 4.61
C ASP A 440 -3.21 39.91 4.95
N LYS A 441 -2.19 39.51 5.72
CA LYS A 441 -1.98 38.14 6.18
C LYS A 441 -3.04 37.67 7.17
N GLU A 442 -3.60 38.57 7.97
CA GLU A 442 -4.62 38.24 8.96
C GLU A 442 -5.95 37.88 8.29
N GLU A 443 -6.34 38.57 7.23
CA GLU A 443 -7.50 38.24 6.41
C GLU A 443 -7.32 36.88 5.74
N ALA A 444 -6.15 36.62 5.16
CA ALA A 444 -5.82 35.32 4.57
C ALA A 444 -5.86 34.18 5.62
N HIS A 445 -5.28 34.39 6.78
CA HIS A 445 -5.31 33.41 7.86
C HIS A 445 -6.75 33.09 8.32
N ARG A 446 -7.56 34.12 8.55
CA ARG A 446 -8.97 33.96 8.93
C ARG A 446 -9.76 33.20 7.89
N PHE A 447 -9.59 33.53 6.60
CA PHE A 447 -10.25 32.82 5.51
C PHE A 447 -9.90 31.34 5.48
N PHE A 448 -8.62 30.99 5.46
CA PHE A 448 -8.20 29.59 5.40
C PHE A 448 -8.55 28.81 6.68
N THR A 449 -8.58 29.46 7.85
CA THR A 449 -9.03 28.82 9.10
C THR A 449 -10.51 28.46 9.03
N LEU A 450 -11.38 29.36 8.57
CA LEU A 450 -12.81 29.10 8.40
C LEU A 450 -13.03 28.03 7.34
N LEU A 451 -12.35 28.12 6.21
CA LEU A 451 -12.44 27.15 5.11
C LEU A 451 -12.04 25.75 5.58
N THR A 452 -10.95 25.64 6.36
CA THR A 452 -10.50 24.38 6.95
C THR A 452 -11.55 23.77 7.88
N GLY A 453 -12.18 24.61 8.72
CA GLY A 453 -13.25 24.17 9.62
C GLY A 453 -14.46 23.61 8.89
N LEU A 454 -14.94 24.30 7.83
CA LEU A 454 -16.06 23.84 7.02
C LEU A 454 -15.74 22.55 6.27
N PHE A 455 -14.53 22.43 5.74
CA PHE A 455 -14.11 21.22 5.06
C PHE A 455 -13.97 20.01 5.99
N LYS A 456 -13.49 20.20 7.22
CA LYS A 456 -13.47 19.14 8.22
C LYS A 456 -14.87 18.60 8.50
N ASN A 457 -15.86 19.50 8.66
CA ASN A 457 -17.25 19.10 8.82
C ASN A 457 -17.75 18.31 7.59
N LEU A 458 -17.39 18.75 6.37
CA LEU A 458 -17.72 18.04 5.14
C LEU A 458 -17.13 16.62 5.10
N ASN A 459 -15.87 16.44 5.53
CA ASN A 459 -15.21 15.14 5.55
C ASN A 459 -15.87 14.16 6.53
N TYR A 460 -16.33 14.63 7.68
CA TYR A 460 -17.02 13.82 8.68
C TYR A 460 -18.50 13.57 8.38
N THR A 461 -19.06 14.22 7.36
CA THR A 461 -20.46 14.07 6.99
C THR A 461 -20.62 13.05 5.86
N ALA A 462 -21.53 12.09 6.05
CA ALA A 462 -21.84 11.12 5.00
C ALA A 462 -22.44 11.82 3.77
N ARG A 463 -22.05 11.37 2.55
CA ARG A 463 -22.52 11.99 1.29
C ARG A 463 -24.05 11.97 1.14
N SER A 464 -24.71 10.96 1.71
CA SER A 464 -26.17 10.82 1.69
C SER A 464 -26.89 11.73 2.68
N ALA A 465 -26.19 12.37 3.60
CA ALA A 465 -26.76 13.24 4.61
C ALA A 465 -27.08 14.63 4.03
N PRO A 466 -28.21 15.25 4.40
CA PRO A 466 -28.60 16.59 3.92
C PRO A 466 -27.58 17.66 4.33
N GLU A 467 -26.91 17.49 5.46
CA GLU A 467 -25.86 18.38 5.96
C GLU A 467 -24.66 18.48 5.00
N TYR A 468 -24.40 17.44 4.20
CA TYR A 468 -23.31 17.44 3.22
C TYR A 468 -23.49 18.56 2.19
N THR A 469 -24.70 18.69 1.65
CA THR A 469 -25.05 19.76 0.69
C THR A 469 -25.01 21.14 1.37
N ALA A 470 -25.44 21.24 2.63
CA ALA A 470 -25.38 22.48 3.38
C ALA A 470 -23.93 22.95 3.58
N HIS A 471 -23.01 22.05 3.93
CA HIS A 471 -21.59 22.37 4.08
C HIS A 471 -20.95 22.80 2.75
N LEU A 472 -21.31 22.18 1.62
CA LEU A 472 -20.87 22.63 0.30
C LEU A 472 -21.35 24.05 0.02
N GLY A 473 -22.62 24.36 0.28
CA GLY A 473 -23.17 25.72 0.14
C GLY A 473 -22.44 26.75 1.00
N GLN A 474 -22.11 26.42 2.25
CA GLN A 474 -21.35 27.29 3.15
C GLN A 474 -19.93 27.55 2.64
N ILE A 475 -19.26 26.54 2.09
CA ILE A 475 -17.93 26.69 1.47
C ILE A 475 -18.02 27.64 0.26
N GLU A 476 -19.02 27.46 -0.62
CA GLU A 476 -19.20 28.34 -1.78
C GLU A 476 -19.49 29.78 -1.36
N GLU A 477 -20.31 29.98 -0.34
CA GLU A 477 -20.64 31.30 0.19
C GLU A 477 -19.41 31.98 0.80
N LEU A 478 -18.62 31.26 1.61
CA LEU A 478 -17.37 31.78 2.17
C LEU A 478 -16.42 32.24 1.07
N VAL A 479 -16.26 31.42 0.02
CA VAL A 479 -15.39 31.74 -1.12
C VAL A 479 -15.89 32.95 -1.90
N LYS A 480 -17.20 33.15 -2.04
CA LYS A 480 -17.79 34.33 -2.71
C LYS A 480 -17.65 35.62 -1.88
N THR A 481 -17.76 35.50 -0.56
CA THR A 481 -17.80 36.67 0.33
C THR A 481 -16.41 37.16 0.75
N LEU A 482 -15.52 36.27 1.15
CA LEU A 482 -14.19 36.58 1.64
C LEU A 482 -13.08 36.25 0.63
N GLY A 483 -13.29 35.26 -0.24
CA GLY A 483 -12.33 34.85 -1.24
C GLY A 483 -12.44 35.68 -2.54
N ARG A 484 -12.25 37.01 -2.47
CA ARG A 484 -12.31 37.89 -3.64
C ARG A 484 -11.24 37.48 -4.67
N SER A 485 -11.60 37.49 -5.97
CA SER A 485 -10.66 37.22 -7.04
C SER A 485 -9.92 38.50 -7.45
N SER A 486 -8.62 38.41 -7.68
CA SER A 486 -7.80 39.52 -8.20
C SER A 486 -8.27 40.05 -9.56
N ALA A 487 -9.09 39.32 -10.31
CA ALA A 487 -9.67 39.72 -11.57
C ALA A 487 -10.73 40.85 -11.46
N LEU A 488 -11.10 41.28 -10.24
CA LEU A 488 -12.06 42.34 -9.96
C LEU A 488 -11.44 43.60 -9.33
N ALA A 489 -10.12 43.73 -9.27
CA ALA A 489 -9.49 45.00 -8.91
C ALA A 489 -9.76 46.01 -10.08
N PRO A 490 -10.40 47.20 -9.86
CA PRO A 490 -10.58 48.17 -10.92
C PRO A 490 -9.19 48.67 -11.35
N GLU A 491 -8.92 48.62 -12.64
CA GLU A 491 -7.74 49.22 -13.25
C GLU A 491 -7.59 50.66 -12.73
N ALA A 492 -6.59 50.87 -11.87
CA ALA A 492 -6.16 52.20 -11.55
C ALA A 492 -5.61 52.82 -12.86
N LYS A 493 -6.34 53.78 -13.43
CA LYS A 493 -5.91 54.58 -14.57
C LYS A 493 -4.52 55.13 -14.29
N VAL A 494 -3.51 54.50 -14.89
CA VAL A 494 -2.19 55.08 -15.00
C VAL A 494 -2.26 56.21 -16.01
N ALA A 495 -2.17 57.45 -15.53
CA ALA A 495 -2.02 58.63 -16.32
C ALA A 495 -0.78 58.49 -17.20
N SER A 496 -1.00 58.55 -18.51
CA SER A 496 0.06 58.64 -19.50
C SER A 496 0.85 59.94 -19.30
N ASN A 497 2.11 59.84 -18.91
CA ASN A 497 3.10 60.88 -19.23
C ASN A 497 4.24 60.21 -19.96
N GLY A 498 4.45 60.77 -21.15
CA GLY A 498 5.33 60.25 -22.18
C GLY A 498 6.82 60.53 -21.96
N SER A 499 7.50 59.91 -22.81
CA SER A 499 8.80 60.26 -23.44
C SER A 499 10.05 59.63 -22.94
N THR A 500 10.64 59.02 -23.91
CA THR A 500 12.02 58.97 -24.42
C THR A 500 12.91 57.77 -24.04
N SER A 501 13.05 57.04 -25.12
CA SER A 501 14.20 56.27 -25.65
C SER A 501 15.52 56.30 -24.91
N SER A 502 16.12 55.16 -24.69
CA SER A 502 17.48 54.89 -25.18
C SER A 502 17.82 53.39 -25.17
N SER A 503 18.47 53.06 -26.24
CA SER A 503 18.87 51.76 -26.77
C SER A 503 20.13 51.19 -26.11
N LEU A 504 20.16 49.81 -26.01
CA LEU A 504 21.32 48.90 -26.24
C LEU A 504 22.43 48.80 -25.17
N PRO A 505 23.27 47.69 -25.13
CA PRO A 505 23.24 46.47 -25.95
C PRO A 505 23.38 45.12 -25.16
N ARG A 506 23.14 44.06 -25.91
CA ARG A 506 23.57 42.67 -25.64
C ARG A 506 25.10 42.56 -25.59
N GLN A 507 25.65 41.73 -24.73
CA GLN A 507 26.67 40.72 -25.10
C GLN A 507 27.27 40.02 -23.88
N ILE A 508 27.48 38.70 -24.09
CA ILE A 508 28.61 37.87 -23.59
C ILE A 508 28.29 37.26 -22.18
N THR A 509 28.33 35.95 -21.91
CA THR A 509 29.05 34.84 -22.54
C THR A 509 28.55 33.51 -22.01
N GLU A 510 28.51 32.52 -22.88
CA GLU A 510 28.69 31.11 -22.54
C GLU A 510 30.04 30.89 -21.81
N ARG A 511 30.03 30.08 -20.78
CA ARG A 511 31.05 29.10 -20.38
C ARG A 511 30.82 28.59 -18.98
N ALA A 512 30.47 27.36 -18.88
CA ALA A 512 31.18 26.27 -18.20
C ALA A 512 30.20 25.11 -17.98
N ALA A 513 30.09 24.26 -18.98
CA ALA A 513 29.89 22.85 -18.80
C ALA A 513 31.26 22.23 -18.73
N ALA A 514 31.51 21.48 -17.67
CA ALA A 514 32.41 20.35 -17.48
C ALA A 514 33.13 20.41 -16.13
N GLN A 515 33.15 19.25 -15.48
CA GLN A 515 33.84 18.86 -14.24
C GLN A 515 33.07 19.24 -12.94
N VAL A 516 32.50 18.32 -12.25
CA VAL A 516 32.92 17.04 -11.61
C VAL A 516 31.72 16.13 -11.52
#